data_046c2fdcc0a64237accc762d5ce5721b
#
_entry.id   046c2fdcc0a64237accc762d5ce5721b
#
_cell.length_a   1.000
_cell.length_b   1.000
_cell.length_c   1.000
_cell.angle_alpha   90.00
_cell.angle_beta   90.00
_cell.angle_gamma   90.00
#
_symmetry.space_group_name_H-M   'P 1'
#
loop_
_entity.id
_entity.type
_entity.pdbx_description
1 polymer ?
#
loop_
_entity_poly.entity_id
_entity_poly.type
_entity_poly.pdbx_seq_one_letter_code
_entity_poly.pdbx_strand_id
1 'polypeptide(L)'
;GMFIALAGAAASVASADITNPSAARIVSALVFPAGLAMVICNGSELFTGNCLMVISLLDHKITFKALMKNYLFVYLGNLIGSLFVSVLFVYGHIPGLYDGLLAQNMVNTAVTKVSLSFSEVFFRGILCNVMVCVAVWMGMSATHVSGKILAVYPPISAFVLCGFEHCVANMFYIPAGMM
;
A
#
# COMPACT_ATOMS: atom_id res chain seq x y z
N GLY A 1 7.26 2.58 -3.37
CA GLY A 1 6.87 3.07 -2.03
C GLY A 1 6.17 4.41 -2.10
N MET A 2 6.74 5.38 -2.81
CA MET A 2 6.17 6.73 -2.93
C MET A 2 4.72 6.74 -3.45
N PHE A 3 4.40 5.99 -4.50
CA PHE A 3 3.02 5.94 -5.03
C PHE A 3 2.03 5.31 -4.06
N ILE A 4 2.45 4.27 -3.32
CA ILE A 4 1.62 3.66 -2.29
C ILE A 4 1.41 4.63 -1.12
N ALA A 5 2.44 5.37 -0.72
CA ALA A 5 2.35 6.39 0.31
C ALA A 5 1.40 7.53 -0.09
N LEU A 6 1.49 8.03 -1.32
CA LEU A 6 0.56 9.06 -1.85
C LEU A 6 -0.89 8.56 -1.86
N ALA A 7 -1.13 7.31 -2.23
CA ALA A 7 -2.46 6.72 -2.18
C ALA A 7 -2.96 6.54 -0.74
N GLY A 8 -2.07 6.15 0.18
CA GLY A 8 -2.37 6.08 1.61
C GLY A 8 -2.73 7.45 2.19
N ALA A 9 -1.97 8.48 1.82
CA ALA A 9 -2.24 9.87 2.18
C ALA A 9 -3.62 10.32 1.65
N ALA A 10 -3.88 10.11 0.37
CA ALA A 10 -5.15 10.46 -0.25
C ALA A 10 -6.33 9.71 0.39
N ALA A 11 -6.18 8.42 0.68
CA ALA A 11 -7.20 7.63 1.37
C ALA A 11 -7.47 8.14 2.79
N SER A 12 -6.40 8.51 3.53
CA SER A 12 -6.55 9.10 4.87
C SER A 12 -7.30 10.43 4.83
N VAL A 13 -6.94 11.33 3.90
CA VAL A 13 -7.64 12.62 3.73
C VAL A 13 -9.09 12.41 3.34
N ALA A 14 -9.35 11.53 2.36
CA ALA A 14 -10.71 11.31 1.83
C ALA A 14 -11.68 10.71 2.86
N SER A 15 -11.16 10.01 3.87
CA SER A 15 -12.00 9.34 4.89
C SER A 15 -12.00 10.04 6.25
N ALA A 16 -11.19 11.10 6.43
CA ALA A 16 -10.91 11.68 7.74
C ALA A 16 -12.15 12.20 8.49
N ASP A 17 -13.06 12.88 7.79
CA ASP A 17 -14.26 13.50 8.37
C ASP A 17 -15.54 12.66 8.20
N ILE A 18 -15.38 11.38 7.83
CA ILE A 18 -16.53 10.47 7.68
C ILE A 18 -16.79 9.78 9.01
N THR A 19 -17.86 10.14 9.68
CA THR A 19 -18.23 9.63 11.02
C THR A 19 -18.66 8.16 11.03
N ASN A 20 -19.24 7.66 9.92
CA ASN A 20 -19.62 6.26 9.81
C ASN A 20 -18.40 5.40 9.44
N PRO A 21 -17.95 4.45 10.30
CA PRO A 21 -16.73 3.66 10.06
C PRO A 21 -16.77 2.82 8.78
N SER A 22 -17.95 2.29 8.43
CA SER A 22 -18.11 1.49 7.20
C SER A 22 -18.00 2.37 5.95
N ALA A 23 -18.60 3.56 5.97
CA ALA A 23 -18.49 4.52 4.87
C ALA A 23 -17.06 5.03 4.71
N ALA A 24 -16.37 5.38 5.81
CA ALA A 24 -14.96 5.78 5.81
C ALA A 24 -14.08 4.69 5.17
N ARG A 25 -14.31 3.44 5.53
CA ARG A 25 -13.57 2.30 4.98
C ARG A 25 -13.84 2.08 3.50
N ILE A 26 -15.09 2.21 3.05
CA ILE A 26 -15.45 2.13 1.62
C ILE A 26 -14.74 3.24 0.83
N VAL A 27 -14.76 4.47 1.31
CA VAL A 27 -14.09 5.60 0.64
C VAL A 27 -12.58 5.35 0.55
N SER A 28 -11.94 4.92 1.65
CA SER A 28 -10.51 4.55 1.62
C SER A 28 -10.22 3.44 0.61
N ALA A 29 -11.09 2.42 0.53
CA ALA A 29 -10.96 1.31 -0.40
C ALA A 29 -11.16 1.71 -1.86
N LEU A 30 -11.92 2.76 -2.14
CA LEU A 30 -12.07 3.31 -3.49
C LEU A 30 -10.89 4.19 -3.90
N VAL A 31 -10.25 4.88 -2.97
CA VAL A 31 -9.14 5.80 -3.27
C VAL A 31 -7.79 5.08 -3.34
N PHE A 32 -7.53 4.16 -2.42
CA PHE A 32 -6.22 3.51 -2.26
C PHE A 32 -5.72 2.75 -3.50
N PRO A 33 -6.56 2.08 -4.33
CA PRO A 33 -6.11 1.37 -5.53
C PRO A 33 -5.35 2.23 -6.54
N ALA A 34 -5.53 3.54 -6.53
CA ALA A 34 -4.78 4.48 -7.36
C ALA A 34 -3.25 4.31 -7.17
N GLY A 35 -2.81 3.91 -5.98
CA GLY A 35 -1.40 3.65 -5.69
C GLY A 35 -0.81 2.54 -6.55
N LEU A 36 -1.48 1.38 -6.62
CA LEU A 36 -1.01 0.28 -7.45
C LEU A 36 -1.19 0.58 -8.95
N ALA A 37 -2.24 1.30 -9.32
CA ALA A 37 -2.41 1.76 -10.70
C ALA A 37 -1.23 2.65 -11.14
N MET A 38 -0.80 3.60 -10.29
CA MET A 38 0.39 4.41 -10.54
C MET A 38 1.67 3.55 -10.63
N VAL A 39 1.85 2.58 -9.74
CA VAL A 39 3.00 1.66 -9.78
C VAL A 39 3.07 0.94 -11.12
N ILE A 40 1.99 0.31 -11.56
CA ILE A 40 1.96 -0.52 -12.77
C ILE A 40 2.07 0.35 -14.04
N CYS A 41 1.34 1.47 -14.10
CA CYS A 41 1.36 2.33 -15.28
C CYS A 41 2.70 3.05 -15.49
N ASN A 42 3.43 3.36 -14.42
CA ASN A 42 4.75 3.98 -14.49
C ASN A 42 5.91 2.97 -14.51
N GLY A 43 5.64 1.66 -14.47
CA GLY A 43 6.69 0.64 -14.47
C GLY A 43 7.57 0.66 -13.21
N SER A 44 7.01 1.01 -12.07
CA SER A 44 7.73 1.07 -10.80
C SER A 44 7.73 -0.28 -10.10
N GLU A 45 8.74 -0.49 -9.24
CA GLU A 45 8.89 -1.71 -8.46
C GLU A 45 8.14 -1.61 -7.12
N LEU A 46 7.37 -2.63 -6.81
CA LEU A 46 6.67 -2.77 -5.53
C LEU A 46 7.02 -4.13 -4.90
N PHE A 47 7.59 -4.11 -3.70
CA PHE A 47 8.05 -5.31 -3.00
C PHE A 47 6.99 -6.43 -2.95
N THR A 48 5.76 -6.09 -2.59
CA THR A 48 4.65 -7.03 -2.50
C THR A 48 4.24 -7.61 -3.86
N GLY A 49 4.32 -6.83 -4.94
CA GLY A 49 4.11 -7.30 -6.31
C GLY A 49 5.25 -8.16 -6.83
N ASN A 50 6.49 -7.82 -6.43
CA ASN A 50 7.68 -8.57 -6.81
C ASN A 50 7.72 -9.98 -6.19
N CYS A 51 6.87 -10.29 -5.21
CA CYS A 51 6.71 -11.66 -4.72
C CYS A 51 6.35 -12.65 -5.85
N LEU A 52 5.73 -12.19 -6.95
CA LEU A 52 5.51 -13.00 -8.15
C LEU A 52 6.80 -13.47 -8.85
N MET A 53 7.95 -12.83 -8.59
CA MET A 53 9.23 -13.27 -9.15
C MET A 53 9.65 -14.69 -8.70
N VAL A 54 9.01 -15.21 -7.64
CA VAL A 54 9.21 -16.61 -7.25
C VAL A 54 8.85 -17.58 -8.39
N ILE A 55 7.91 -17.24 -9.26
CA ILE A 55 7.56 -18.02 -10.45
C ILE A 55 8.77 -18.14 -11.39
N SER A 56 9.47 -17.01 -11.64
CA SER A 56 10.69 -17.02 -12.45
C SER A 56 11.84 -17.81 -11.82
N LEU A 57 11.88 -17.86 -10.49
CA LEU A 57 12.84 -18.72 -9.77
C LEU A 57 12.50 -20.20 -9.97
N LEU A 58 11.24 -20.59 -9.83
CA LEU A 58 10.77 -21.97 -10.03
C LEU A 58 10.95 -22.41 -11.49
N ASP A 59 10.79 -21.50 -12.44
CA ASP A 59 11.06 -21.72 -13.86
C ASP A 59 12.57 -21.69 -14.22
N HIS A 60 13.44 -21.62 -13.22
CA HIS A 60 14.91 -21.54 -13.40
C HIS A 60 15.40 -20.37 -14.28
N LYS A 61 14.58 -19.31 -14.46
CA LYS A 61 14.93 -18.11 -15.24
C LYS A 61 15.80 -17.12 -14.47
N ILE A 62 15.75 -17.15 -13.15
CA ILE A 62 16.55 -16.34 -12.26
C ILE A 62 17.15 -17.20 -11.14
N THR A 63 18.26 -16.74 -10.55
CA THR A 63 18.86 -17.41 -9.39
C THR A 63 18.22 -16.91 -8.08
N PHE A 64 18.27 -17.73 -7.04
CA PHE A 64 17.83 -17.34 -5.69
C PHE A 64 18.56 -16.06 -5.19
N LYS A 65 19.85 -15.93 -5.49
CA LYS A 65 20.64 -14.74 -5.15
C LYS A 65 20.08 -13.48 -5.84
N ALA A 66 19.70 -13.59 -7.11
CA ALA A 66 19.12 -12.48 -7.85
C ALA A 66 17.76 -12.07 -7.27
N LEU A 67 16.90 -13.05 -6.92
CA LEU A 67 15.61 -12.80 -6.26
C LEU A 67 15.80 -12.07 -4.93
N MET A 68 16.65 -12.55 -4.05
CA MET A 68 16.92 -11.93 -2.74
C MET A 68 17.51 -10.53 -2.88
N LYS A 69 18.39 -10.32 -3.86
CA LYS A 69 18.93 -9.00 -4.18
C LYS A 69 17.81 -8.04 -4.59
N ASN A 70 16.92 -8.46 -5.50
CA ASN A 70 15.77 -7.64 -5.90
C ASN A 70 14.88 -7.30 -4.69
N TYR A 71 14.50 -8.29 -3.89
CA TYR A 71 13.65 -8.08 -2.71
C TYR A 71 14.24 -7.05 -1.75
N LEU A 72 15.54 -7.15 -1.45
CA LEU A 72 16.21 -6.22 -0.55
C LEU A 72 16.20 -4.79 -1.10
N PHE A 73 16.62 -4.60 -2.36
CA PHE A 73 16.72 -3.27 -2.95
C PHE A 73 15.35 -2.62 -3.13
N VAL A 74 14.35 -3.40 -3.57
CA VAL A 74 13.00 -2.89 -3.76
C VAL A 74 12.35 -2.56 -2.41
N TYR A 75 12.55 -3.41 -1.38
CA TYR A 75 12.05 -3.14 -0.03
C TYR A 75 12.63 -1.83 0.53
N LEU A 76 13.95 -1.66 0.46
CA LEU A 76 14.62 -0.42 0.90
C LEU A 76 14.20 0.80 0.08
N GLY A 77 14.09 0.66 -1.25
CA GLY A 77 13.61 1.73 -2.11
C GLY A 77 12.16 2.12 -1.81
N ASN A 78 11.29 1.14 -1.51
CA ASN A 78 9.92 1.43 -1.09
C ASN A 78 9.90 2.12 0.28
N LEU A 79 10.74 1.71 1.23
CA LEU A 79 10.85 2.37 2.53
C LEU A 79 11.29 3.82 2.39
N ILE A 80 12.37 4.08 1.65
CA ILE A 80 12.88 5.45 1.43
C ILE A 80 11.82 6.32 0.76
N GLY A 81 11.15 5.81 -0.30
CA GLY A 81 10.10 6.54 -0.99
C GLY A 81 8.88 6.83 -0.12
N SER A 82 8.49 5.90 0.75
CA SER A 82 7.38 6.09 1.68
C SER A 82 7.71 7.09 2.78
N LEU A 83 8.92 7.03 3.36
CA LEU A 83 9.39 7.99 4.36
C LEU A 83 9.51 9.41 3.77
N PHE A 84 9.99 9.53 2.55
CA PHE A 84 10.06 10.81 1.85
C PHE A 84 8.67 11.46 1.74
N VAL A 85 7.66 10.70 1.33
CA VAL A 85 6.28 11.20 1.28
C VAL A 85 5.75 11.53 2.67
N SER A 86 6.04 10.70 3.69
CA SER A 86 5.63 10.97 5.08
C SER A 86 6.15 12.31 5.57
N VAL A 87 7.44 12.57 5.35
CA VAL A 87 8.07 13.86 5.70
C VAL A 87 7.39 15.02 4.98
N LEU A 88 7.24 14.94 3.65
CA LEU A 88 6.59 16.01 2.89
C LEU A 88 5.14 16.25 3.33
N PHE A 89 4.40 15.18 3.63
CA PHE A 89 3.01 15.24 4.06
C PHE A 89 2.85 15.93 5.42
N VAL A 90 3.68 15.55 6.39
CA VAL A 90 3.62 16.09 7.76
C VAL A 90 4.15 17.53 7.81
N TYR A 91 5.34 17.79 7.26
CA TYR A 91 5.90 19.14 7.23
C TYR A 91 5.18 20.09 6.26
N GLY A 92 4.41 19.55 5.30
CA GLY A 92 3.46 20.31 4.51
C GLY A 92 2.19 20.72 5.28
N HIS A 93 2.10 20.39 6.58
CA HIS A 93 0.97 20.68 7.46
C HIS A 93 -0.38 20.13 6.98
N ILE A 94 -0.37 19.09 6.11
CA ILE A 94 -1.59 18.45 5.61
C ILE A 94 -2.39 17.76 6.75
N PRO A 95 -1.75 17.16 7.80
CA PRO A 95 -2.47 16.59 8.93
C PRO A 95 -3.36 17.61 9.69
N GLY A 96 -3.12 18.92 9.54
CA GLY A 96 -3.98 19.96 10.10
C GLY A 96 -5.36 20.12 9.45
N LEU A 97 -5.62 19.44 8.34
CA LEU A 97 -6.95 19.43 7.70
C LEU A 97 -8.04 18.96 8.66
N TYR A 98 -9.25 19.47 8.44
CA TYR A 98 -10.43 19.17 9.27
C TYR A 98 -10.22 19.51 10.74
N ASP A 99 -9.64 20.68 11.02
CA ASP A 99 -9.33 21.15 12.38
C ASP A 99 -8.48 20.18 13.20
N GLY A 100 -7.56 19.45 12.53
CA GLY A 100 -6.66 18.48 13.14
C GLY A 100 -7.24 17.06 13.28
N LEU A 101 -8.47 16.83 12.84
CA LEU A 101 -9.08 15.49 12.89
C LEU A 101 -8.28 14.46 12.06
N LEU A 102 -7.70 14.90 10.93
CA LEU A 102 -6.84 14.03 10.13
C LEU A 102 -5.61 13.57 10.93
N ALA A 103 -4.94 14.47 11.65
CA ALA A 103 -3.79 14.12 12.52
C ALA A 103 -4.20 13.08 13.57
N GLN A 104 -5.33 13.31 14.26
CA GLN A 104 -5.85 12.36 15.24
C GLN A 104 -6.08 10.98 14.66
N ASN A 105 -6.69 10.90 13.47
CA ASN A 105 -6.96 9.63 12.77
C ASN A 105 -5.66 8.93 12.34
N MET A 106 -4.64 9.69 11.92
CA MET A 106 -3.33 9.14 11.56
C MET A 106 -2.61 8.55 12.78
N VAL A 107 -2.62 9.24 13.92
CA VAL A 107 -2.08 8.72 15.18
C VAL A 107 -2.81 7.45 15.59
N ASN A 108 -4.13 7.45 15.60
CA ASN A 108 -4.94 6.27 15.94
C ASN A 108 -4.64 5.09 15.01
N THR A 109 -4.44 5.36 13.73
CA THR A 109 -4.07 4.34 12.74
C THR A 109 -2.69 3.75 13.06
N ALA A 110 -1.69 4.59 13.32
CA ALA A 110 -0.34 4.15 13.67
C ALA A 110 -0.36 3.30 14.96
N VAL A 111 -1.02 3.78 16.01
CA VAL A 111 -1.18 3.04 17.28
C VAL A 111 -1.83 1.68 17.06
N THR A 112 -2.93 1.63 16.31
CA THR A 112 -3.62 0.37 16.00
C THR A 112 -2.69 -0.61 15.28
N LYS A 113 -1.90 -0.14 14.32
CA LYS A 113 -1.00 -1.00 13.52
C LYS A 113 0.17 -1.55 14.35
N VAL A 114 0.73 -0.77 15.25
CA VAL A 114 1.85 -1.22 16.10
C VAL A 114 1.38 -2.08 17.29
N SER A 115 0.10 -2.04 17.63
CA SER A 115 -0.48 -2.86 18.70
C SER A 115 -0.92 -4.27 18.25
N LEU A 116 -0.92 -4.54 16.95
CA LEU A 116 -1.26 -5.87 16.44
C LEU A 116 -0.26 -6.93 16.91
N SER A 117 -0.74 -8.09 17.29
CA SER A 117 0.10 -9.24 17.61
C SER A 117 0.81 -9.77 16.36
N PHE A 118 1.92 -10.49 16.54
CA PHE A 118 2.64 -11.11 15.43
C PHE A 118 1.75 -12.00 14.58
N SER A 119 0.89 -12.81 15.19
CA SER A 119 -0.02 -13.69 14.44
C SER A 119 -1.01 -12.91 13.58
N GLU A 120 -1.58 -11.81 14.10
CA GLU A 120 -2.50 -10.96 13.32
C GLU A 120 -1.79 -10.35 12.11
N VAL A 121 -0.61 -9.74 12.33
CA VAL A 121 0.16 -9.14 11.23
C VAL A 121 0.56 -10.19 10.20
N PHE A 122 0.97 -11.38 10.65
CA PHE A 122 1.40 -12.47 9.77
C PHE A 122 0.26 -12.95 8.85
N PHE A 123 -0.89 -13.32 9.41
CA PHE A 123 -2.02 -13.81 8.60
C PHE A 123 -2.65 -12.71 7.74
N ARG A 124 -2.82 -11.50 8.27
CA ARG A 124 -3.30 -10.35 7.47
C ARG A 124 -2.33 -9.98 6.35
N GLY A 125 -1.02 -10.13 6.59
CA GLY A 125 0.02 -9.90 5.59
C GLY A 125 -0.04 -10.92 4.45
N ILE A 126 -0.23 -12.21 4.75
CA ILE A 126 -0.43 -13.26 3.74
C ILE A 126 -1.65 -12.93 2.86
N LEU A 127 -2.81 -12.67 3.48
CA LEU A 127 -4.04 -12.37 2.76
C LEU A 127 -3.90 -11.13 1.89
N CYS A 128 -3.25 -10.08 2.41
CA CYS A 128 -2.95 -8.88 1.64
C CYS A 128 -2.08 -9.19 0.42
N ASN A 129 -0.98 -9.94 0.62
CA ASN A 129 -0.05 -10.22 -0.47
C ASN A 129 -0.65 -11.11 -1.57
N VAL A 130 -1.53 -12.04 -1.21
CA VAL A 130 -2.33 -12.79 -2.20
C VAL A 130 -3.12 -11.83 -3.09
N MET A 131 -3.84 -10.85 -2.50
CA MET A 131 -4.62 -9.89 -3.26
C MET A 131 -3.76 -8.96 -4.12
N VAL A 132 -2.60 -8.53 -3.62
CA VAL A 132 -1.65 -7.71 -4.40
C VAL A 132 -1.07 -8.51 -5.56
N CYS A 133 -0.67 -9.76 -5.36
CA CYS A 133 -0.18 -10.62 -6.43
C CYS A 133 -1.25 -10.85 -7.51
N VAL A 134 -2.50 -11.10 -7.12
CA VAL A 134 -3.64 -11.22 -8.05
C VAL A 134 -3.82 -9.91 -8.84
N ALA A 135 -3.79 -8.75 -8.17
CA ALA A 135 -3.92 -7.45 -8.81
C ALA A 135 -2.82 -7.20 -9.86
N VAL A 136 -1.56 -7.50 -9.49
CA VAL A 136 -0.42 -7.35 -10.41
C VAL A 136 -0.55 -8.30 -11.59
N TRP A 137 -0.92 -9.55 -11.36
CA TRP A 137 -1.13 -10.55 -12.42
C TRP A 137 -2.23 -10.12 -13.40
N MET A 138 -3.38 -9.66 -12.87
CA MET A 138 -4.48 -9.12 -13.70
C MET A 138 -4.03 -7.87 -14.48
N GLY A 139 -3.25 -6.97 -13.84
CA GLY A 139 -2.70 -5.79 -14.50
C GLY A 139 -1.72 -6.11 -15.62
N MET A 140 -0.93 -7.19 -15.47
CA MET A 140 -0.02 -7.66 -16.53
C MET A 140 -0.77 -8.25 -17.72
N SER A 141 -1.92 -8.90 -17.51
CA SER A 141 -2.73 -9.47 -18.60
C SER A 141 -3.47 -8.42 -19.42
N ALA A 142 -3.61 -7.19 -18.93
CA ALA A 142 -4.26 -6.10 -19.64
C ALA A 142 -3.30 -5.41 -20.62
N THR A 143 -3.77 -5.16 -21.85
CA THR A 143 -2.99 -4.55 -22.93
C THR A 143 -3.09 -3.04 -22.99
N HIS A 144 -4.17 -2.47 -22.46
CA HIS A 144 -4.41 -1.03 -22.44
C HIS A 144 -4.29 -0.43 -21.05
N VAL A 145 -3.90 0.84 -20.94
CA VAL A 145 -3.75 1.54 -19.64
C VAL A 145 -5.05 1.52 -18.84
N SER A 146 -6.19 1.79 -19.47
CA SER A 146 -7.51 1.72 -18.80
C SER A 146 -7.81 0.31 -18.26
N GLY A 147 -7.50 -0.73 -19.03
CA GLY A 147 -7.62 -2.12 -18.60
C GLY A 147 -6.74 -2.44 -17.40
N LYS A 148 -5.48 -1.95 -17.38
CA LYS A 148 -4.58 -2.12 -16.24
C LYS A 148 -5.13 -1.47 -14.97
N ILE A 149 -5.62 -0.23 -15.09
CA ILE A 149 -6.23 0.50 -13.96
C ILE A 149 -7.44 -0.27 -13.42
N LEU A 150 -8.37 -0.66 -14.29
CA LEU A 150 -9.57 -1.40 -13.90
C LEU A 150 -9.26 -2.77 -13.30
N ALA A 151 -8.25 -3.47 -13.83
CA ALA A 151 -7.86 -4.80 -13.36
C ALA A 151 -7.33 -4.80 -11.92
N VAL A 152 -6.60 -3.76 -11.51
CA VAL A 152 -6.01 -3.70 -10.16
C VAL A 152 -7.03 -3.24 -9.10
N TYR A 153 -8.09 -2.57 -9.52
CA TYR A 153 -9.05 -1.96 -8.60
C TYR A 153 -9.75 -2.97 -7.67
N PRO A 154 -10.43 -4.04 -8.17
CA PRO A 154 -11.20 -4.92 -7.30
C PRO A 154 -10.36 -5.62 -6.22
N PRO A 155 -9.21 -6.26 -6.51
CA PRO A 155 -8.45 -6.93 -5.46
C PRO A 155 -7.85 -5.96 -4.46
N ILE A 156 -7.40 -4.76 -4.89
CA ILE A 156 -6.87 -3.76 -3.97
C ILE A 156 -7.96 -3.16 -3.09
N SER A 157 -9.13 -2.84 -3.65
CA SER A 157 -10.28 -2.40 -2.86
C SER A 157 -10.70 -3.44 -1.82
N ALA A 158 -10.72 -4.71 -2.21
CA ALA A 158 -11.11 -5.81 -1.32
C ALA A 158 -10.16 -5.94 -0.12
N PHE A 159 -8.82 -5.88 -0.32
CA PHE A 159 -7.92 -5.99 0.81
C PHE A 159 -8.01 -4.80 1.78
N VAL A 160 -8.27 -3.58 1.27
CA VAL A 160 -8.48 -2.40 2.12
C VAL A 160 -9.76 -2.54 2.92
N LEU A 161 -10.86 -2.97 2.28
CA LEU A 161 -12.14 -3.25 2.95
C LEU A 161 -11.99 -4.28 4.07
N CYS A 162 -11.26 -5.36 3.81
CA CYS A 162 -11.06 -6.44 4.79
C CYS A 162 -10.06 -6.06 5.91
N GLY A 163 -9.35 -4.95 5.80
CA GLY A 163 -8.37 -4.53 6.81
C GLY A 163 -7.14 -5.42 6.86
N PHE A 164 -6.70 -5.93 5.71
CA PHE A 164 -5.45 -6.69 5.60
C PHE A 164 -4.23 -5.77 5.74
N GLU A 165 -3.11 -6.33 6.18
CA GLU A 165 -1.90 -5.55 6.47
C GLU A 165 -0.92 -5.57 5.30
N HIS A 166 -0.64 -4.37 4.78
CA HIS A 166 0.28 -4.16 3.65
C HIS A 166 1.58 -3.53 4.16
N CYS A 167 2.69 -4.29 4.11
CA CYS A 167 3.96 -3.84 4.67
C CYS A 167 4.42 -2.49 4.08
N VAL A 168 4.33 -2.27 2.77
CA VAL A 168 4.76 -1.01 2.14
C VAL A 168 3.82 0.15 2.48
N ALA A 169 2.50 -0.09 2.64
CA ALA A 169 1.59 0.95 3.12
C ALA A 169 1.89 1.35 4.57
N ASN A 170 2.29 0.39 5.40
CA ASN A 170 2.69 0.65 6.78
C ASN A 170 3.97 1.49 6.88
N MET A 171 4.83 1.47 5.86
CA MET A 171 6.00 2.36 5.75
C MET A 171 5.61 3.84 5.62
N PHE A 172 4.34 4.14 5.30
CA PHE A 172 3.78 5.48 5.34
C PHE A 172 2.93 5.71 6.60
N TYR A 173 1.94 4.84 6.85
CA TYR A 173 0.97 5.06 7.94
C TYR A 173 1.61 5.15 9.31
N ILE A 174 2.60 4.30 9.61
CA ILE A 174 3.24 4.30 10.93
C ILE A 174 4.12 5.55 11.10
N PRO A 175 5.11 5.84 10.23
CA PRO A 175 5.94 7.03 10.42
C PRO A 175 5.15 8.34 10.38
N ALA A 176 4.19 8.48 9.45
CA ALA A 176 3.40 9.69 9.33
C ALA A 176 2.48 9.96 10.54
N GLY A 177 2.02 8.90 11.22
CA GLY A 177 1.26 9.05 12.46
C GLY A 177 2.12 9.18 13.72
N MET A 178 3.45 8.99 13.62
CA MET A 178 4.41 9.15 14.72
C MET A 178 5.12 10.50 14.70
N MET A 179 5.11 11.22 13.57
CA MET A 179 5.70 12.56 13.39
C MET A 179 4.72 13.65 13.84
#